data_dea9fd9831170523cd0c0d34785dc2a2
#
_entry.id   dea9fd9831170523cd0c0d34785dc2a2
#
_cell.length_a   1.000
_cell.length_b   1.000
_cell.length_c   1.000
_cell.angle_alpha   90.00
_cell.angle_beta   90.00
_cell.angle_gamma   90.00
#
_symmetry.space_group_name_H-M   'P 1'
#
loop_
_entity.id
_entity.type
_entity.pdbx_description
1 polymer ?
#
loop_
_entity_poly.entity_id
_entity_poly.type
_entity_poly.pdbx_seq_one_letter_code
_entity_poly.pdbx_strand_id
1 'polypeptide(L)'
;QNRGVKDIFIACVDGLKGFPEAIAAVYPRTEVQLCIVHLVRASLNYVPWKSRKQVAADLKLIYRAATAAEAEQQLRKLEGKWKAYPSVSQVWRRNWACITPFFNYPLDIRRAIYTTNSVESLNRSLRKIIKTRGGFPHQEAALKLLFLALRQAAKKWTMPIVHWREALNHFTILWPERMPALERVAQ
;
A
#
# COMPACT_ATOMS: atom_id res chain seq x y z
N GLN A 1 11.63 15.27 4.86
CA GLN A 1 13.10 15.37 4.74
C GLN A 1 13.79 15.60 6.10
N ASN A 2 13.21 16.40 7.00
CA ASN A 2 13.81 16.72 8.32
C ASN A 2 14.03 15.49 9.24
N ARG A 3 13.45 14.34 8.93
CA ARG A 3 13.61 13.08 9.67
C ARG A 3 14.52 12.08 8.94
N GLY A 4 15.31 12.52 7.96
CA GLY A 4 16.32 11.73 7.27
C GLY A 4 15.83 10.97 6.04
N VAL A 5 14.54 11.01 5.68
CA VAL A 5 14.06 10.42 4.42
C VAL A 5 14.49 11.31 3.27
N LYS A 6 15.40 10.80 2.43
CA LYS A 6 15.96 11.56 1.30
C LYS A 6 15.19 11.33 0.01
N ASP A 7 14.70 10.10 -0.22
CA ASP A 7 14.00 9.71 -1.44
C ASP A 7 12.95 8.62 -1.14
N ILE A 8 11.92 8.54 -1.98
CA ILE A 8 10.87 7.54 -1.94
C ILE A 8 10.63 7.06 -3.36
N PHE A 9 10.81 5.79 -3.66
CA PHE A 9 10.54 5.23 -4.99
C PHE A 9 9.06 5.19 -5.30
N ILE A 10 8.28 4.51 -4.43
CA ILE A 10 6.85 4.29 -4.60
C ILE A 10 6.13 4.62 -3.30
N ALA A 11 5.09 5.43 -3.37
CA ALA A 11 4.20 5.71 -2.25
C ALA A 11 2.82 5.10 -2.50
N CYS A 12 2.43 4.15 -1.66
CA CYS A 12 1.10 3.54 -1.73
C CYS A 12 0.13 4.29 -0.82
N VAL A 13 -0.83 4.99 -1.42
CA VAL A 13 -1.80 5.84 -0.71
C VAL A 13 -3.22 5.26 -0.75
N ASP A 14 -4.02 5.57 0.25
CA ASP A 14 -5.41 5.09 0.38
C ASP A 14 -6.46 5.95 -0.35
N GLY A 15 -6.01 6.93 -1.12
CA GLY A 15 -6.88 7.84 -1.87
C GLY A 15 -7.31 9.09 -1.09
N LEU A 16 -6.62 9.43 -0.01
CA LEU A 16 -6.85 10.69 0.71
C LEU A 16 -6.53 11.87 -0.22
N LYS A 17 -7.50 12.76 -0.39
CA LYS A 17 -7.35 13.97 -1.22
C LYS A 17 -6.22 14.85 -0.71
N GLY A 18 -5.44 15.41 -1.64
CA GLY A 18 -4.29 16.27 -1.34
C GLY A 18 -3.02 15.52 -0.93
N PHE A 19 -3.10 14.23 -0.62
CA PHE A 19 -1.93 13.47 -0.20
C PHE A 19 -0.97 13.15 -1.35
N PRO A 20 -1.44 12.73 -2.54
CA PRO A 20 -0.59 12.60 -3.72
C PRO A 20 0.15 13.90 -4.08
N GLU A 21 -0.55 15.02 -4.04
CA GLU A 21 -0.01 16.36 -4.33
C GLU A 21 1.06 16.76 -3.30
N ALA A 22 0.80 16.50 -2.02
CA ALA A 22 1.77 16.74 -0.95
C ALA A 22 3.04 15.89 -1.11
N ILE A 23 2.90 14.62 -1.53
CA ILE A 23 4.05 13.75 -1.83
C ILE A 23 4.83 14.32 -3.02
N ALA A 24 4.16 14.67 -4.10
CA ALA A 24 4.79 15.21 -5.31
C ALA A 24 5.53 16.52 -5.04
N ALA A 25 5.01 17.38 -4.16
CA ALA A 25 5.66 18.63 -3.77
C ALA A 25 6.98 18.40 -3.01
N VAL A 26 7.08 17.35 -2.19
CA VAL A 26 8.28 17.08 -1.37
C VAL A 26 9.21 16.08 -2.04
N TYR A 27 8.66 15.10 -2.74
CA TYR A 27 9.37 14.01 -3.40
C TYR A 27 8.88 13.87 -4.87
N PRO A 28 9.27 14.78 -5.77
CA PRO A 28 8.73 14.87 -7.13
C PRO A 28 9.01 13.64 -8.00
N ARG A 29 10.02 12.83 -7.65
CA ARG A 29 10.35 11.59 -8.36
C ARG A 29 9.65 10.36 -7.79
N THR A 30 8.77 10.52 -6.81
CA THR A 30 8.02 9.41 -6.22
C THR A 30 6.87 9.01 -7.12
N GLU A 31 6.78 7.73 -7.43
CA GLU A 31 5.59 7.18 -8.10
C GLU A 31 4.48 6.95 -7.07
N VAL A 32 3.38 7.69 -7.23
CA VAL A 32 2.24 7.55 -6.32
C VAL A 32 1.28 6.49 -6.86
N GLN A 33 1.08 5.44 -6.07
CA GLN A 33 0.25 4.29 -6.39
C GLN A 33 -0.95 4.22 -5.45
N LEU A 34 -2.14 3.98 -5.99
CA LEU A 34 -3.30 3.72 -5.15
C LEU A 34 -3.17 2.34 -4.47
N CYS A 35 -3.45 2.30 -3.18
CA CYS A 35 -3.35 1.06 -2.39
C CYS A 35 -4.42 0.05 -2.81
N ILE A 36 -3.99 -1.04 -3.44
CA ILE A 36 -4.87 -2.13 -3.92
C ILE A 36 -5.66 -2.76 -2.76
N VAL A 37 -5.06 -2.89 -1.58
CA VAL A 37 -5.73 -3.47 -0.41
C VAL A 37 -6.91 -2.60 0.04
N HIS A 38 -6.72 -1.28 0.11
CA HIS A 38 -7.80 -0.35 0.44
C HIS A 38 -8.88 -0.32 -0.65
N LEU A 39 -8.50 -0.37 -1.91
CA LEU A 39 -9.42 -0.43 -3.04
C LEU A 39 -10.31 -1.69 -2.98
N VAL A 40 -9.72 -2.85 -2.73
CA VAL A 40 -10.46 -4.12 -2.53
C VAL A 40 -11.41 -4.00 -1.34
N ARG A 41 -10.96 -3.50 -0.20
CA ARG A 41 -11.81 -3.30 0.99
C ARG A 41 -12.97 -2.36 0.71
N ALA A 42 -12.71 -1.22 0.06
CA ALA A 42 -13.74 -0.28 -0.34
C ALA A 42 -14.78 -0.93 -1.25
N SER A 43 -14.35 -1.73 -2.23
CA SER A 43 -15.23 -2.47 -3.12
C SER A 43 -16.15 -3.45 -2.36
N LEU A 44 -15.61 -4.17 -1.37
CA LEU A 44 -16.37 -5.15 -0.59
C LEU A 44 -17.42 -4.53 0.34
N ASN A 45 -17.34 -3.22 0.62
CA ASN A 45 -18.36 -2.51 1.40
C ASN A 45 -19.71 -2.42 0.66
N TYR A 46 -19.69 -2.51 -0.67
CA TYR A 46 -20.90 -2.49 -1.50
C TYR A 46 -21.55 -3.87 -1.69
N VAL A 47 -21.01 -4.91 -1.02
CA VAL A 47 -21.40 -6.30 -1.25
C VAL A 47 -21.87 -6.94 0.06
N PRO A 48 -23.02 -7.65 0.07
CA PRO A 48 -23.47 -8.43 1.22
C PRO A 48 -22.44 -9.47 1.65
N TRP A 49 -22.37 -9.75 2.95
CA TRP A 49 -21.40 -10.65 3.54
C TRP A 49 -21.27 -11.99 2.79
N LYS A 50 -22.41 -12.60 2.41
CA LYS A 50 -22.44 -13.90 1.71
C LYS A 50 -21.65 -13.88 0.39
N SER A 51 -21.64 -12.78 -0.33
CA SER A 51 -21.00 -12.65 -1.65
C SER A 51 -19.56 -12.13 -1.59
N ARG A 52 -19.11 -11.58 -0.45
CA ARG A 52 -17.79 -10.95 -0.32
C ARG A 52 -16.63 -11.84 -0.70
N LYS A 53 -16.69 -13.13 -0.31
CA LYS A 53 -15.60 -14.10 -0.63
C LYS A 53 -15.45 -14.29 -2.14
N GLN A 54 -16.55 -14.40 -2.87
CA GLN A 54 -16.53 -14.59 -4.32
C GLN A 54 -16.09 -13.31 -5.03
N VAL A 55 -16.64 -12.14 -4.64
CA VAL A 55 -16.20 -10.85 -5.20
C VAL A 55 -14.73 -10.60 -4.95
N ALA A 56 -14.21 -10.91 -3.74
CA ALA A 56 -12.80 -10.78 -3.44
C ALA A 56 -11.93 -11.70 -4.31
N ALA A 57 -12.40 -12.91 -4.61
CA ALA A 57 -11.71 -13.84 -5.52
C ALA A 57 -11.66 -13.28 -6.95
N ASP A 58 -12.76 -12.74 -7.45
CA ASP A 58 -12.82 -12.13 -8.79
C ASP A 58 -11.96 -10.84 -8.86
N LEU A 59 -12.00 -9.99 -7.83
CA LEU A 59 -11.11 -8.82 -7.73
C LEU A 59 -9.63 -9.21 -7.73
N LYS A 60 -9.28 -10.35 -7.13
CA LYS A 60 -7.92 -10.88 -7.11
C LYS A 60 -7.40 -11.17 -8.52
N LEU A 61 -8.25 -11.58 -9.45
CA LEU A 61 -7.86 -11.81 -10.84
C LEU A 61 -7.43 -10.51 -11.53
N ILE A 62 -8.03 -9.37 -11.16
CA ILE A 62 -7.67 -8.08 -11.73
C ILE A 62 -6.25 -7.69 -11.33
N TYR A 63 -5.96 -7.58 -10.01
CA TYR A 63 -4.63 -7.09 -9.58
C TYR A 63 -3.51 -8.13 -9.67
N ARG A 64 -3.84 -9.39 -9.99
CA ARG A 64 -2.85 -10.44 -10.30
C ARG A 64 -2.60 -10.62 -11.79
N ALA A 65 -3.34 -9.95 -12.64
CA ALA A 65 -3.13 -9.99 -14.08
C ALA A 65 -1.69 -9.63 -14.46
N ALA A 66 -1.17 -10.24 -15.50
CA ALA A 66 0.20 -9.98 -15.94
C ALA A 66 0.36 -8.55 -16.49
N THR A 67 -0.67 -8.08 -17.21
CA THR A 67 -0.68 -6.78 -17.89
C THR A 67 -1.92 -5.97 -17.56
N ALA A 68 -1.86 -4.65 -17.82
CA ALA A 68 -3.01 -3.77 -17.67
C ALA A 68 -4.17 -4.18 -18.60
N ALA A 69 -3.88 -4.67 -19.81
CA ALA A 69 -4.89 -5.14 -20.75
C ALA A 69 -5.63 -6.38 -20.21
N GLU A 70 -4.90 -7.34 -19.68
CA GLU A 70 -5.50 -8.50 -19.03
C GLU A 70 -6.34 -8.11 -17.80
N ALA A 71 -5.80 -7.20 -16.98
CA ALA A 71 -6.53 -6.68 -15.81
C ALA A 71 -7.85 -6.01 -16.22
N GLU A 72 -7.85 -5.27 -17.32
CA GLU A 72 -9.07 -4.67 -17.84
C GLU A 72 -10.09 -5.71 -18.34
N GLN A 73 -9.63 -6.78 -18.97
CA GLN A 73 -10.51 -7.90 -19.34
C GLN A 73 -11.15 -8.54 -18.12
N GLN A 74 -10.38 -8.75 -17.04
CA GLN A 74 -10.91 -9.29 -15.79
C GLN A 74 -11.92 -8.33 -15.14
N LEU A 75 -11.66 -7.02 -15.21
CA LEU A 75 -12.61 -6.01 -14.72
C LEU A 75 -13.94 -6.06 -15.51
N ARG A 76 -13.89 -6.19 -16.84
CA ARG A 76 -15.11 -6.36 -17.68
C ARG A 76 -15.88 -7.64 -17.32
N LYS A 77 -15.17 -8.76 -17.07
CA LYS A 77 -15.82 -10.00 -16.59
C LYS A 77 -16.50 -9.81 -15.25
N LEU A 78 -15.84 -9.10 -14.34
CA LEU A 78 -16.40 -8.76 -13.02
C LEU A 78 -17.67 -7.91 -13.18
N GLU A 79 -17.67 -6.90 -14.05
CA GLU A 79 -18.84 -6.06 -14.37
C GLU A 79 -20.02 -6.91 -14.86
N GLY A 80 -19.76 -7.83 -15.79
CA GLY A 80 -20.78 -8.74 -16.32
C GLY A 80 -21.36 -9.69 -15.26
N LYS A 81 -20.51 -10.22 -14.38
CA LYS A 81 -20.90 -11.17 -13.34
C LYS A 81 -21.64 -10.52 -12.18
N TRP A 82 -21.21 -9.33 -11.76
CA TRP A 82 -21.70 -8.64 -10.56
C TRP A 82 -22.56 -7.43 -10.89
N LYS A 83 -23.43 -7.53 -11.92
CA LYS A 83 -24.35 -6.45 -12.33
C LYS A 83 -25.25 -5.94 -11.20
N ALA A 84 -25.57 -6.79 -10.22
CA ALA A 84 -26.34 -6.40 -9.04
C ALA A 84 -25.58 -5.45 -8.09
N TYR A 85 -24.24 -5.36 -8.21
CA TYR A 85 -23.39 -4.51 -7.37
C TYR A 85 -22.48 -3.63 -8.21
N PRO A 86 -23.00 -2.72 -9.04
CA PRO A 86 -22.22 -1.94 -10.00
C PRO A 86 -21.15 -1.06 -9.33
N SER A 87 -21.39 -0.64 -8.08
CA SER A 87 -20.43 0.18 -7.33
C SER A 87 -19.07 -0.51 -7.15
N VAL A 88 -19.02 -1.85 -7.15
CA VAL A 88 -17.77 -2.61 -7.04
C VAL A 88 -16.83 -2.27 -8.20
N SER A 89 -17.31 -2.38 -9.43
CA SER A 89 -16.51 -2.10 -10.62
C SER A 89 -16.33 -0.60 -10.87
N GLN A 90 -17.31 0.23 -10.54
CA GLN A 90 -17.22 1.68 -10.67
C GLN A 90 -16.08 2.28 -9.84
N VAL A 91 -15.80 1.74 -8.65
CA VAL A 91 -14.66 2.16 -7.83
C VAL A 91 -13.35 1.90 -8.57
N TRP A 92 -13.19 0.76 -9.25
CA TRP A 92 -12.03 0.44 -10.05
C TRP A 92 -11.92 1.30 -11.29
N ARG A 93 -13.03 1.50 -12.02
CA ARG A 93 -13.05 2.37 -13.21
C ARG A 93 -12.62 3.79 -12.92
N ARG A 94 -13.19 4.39 -11.86
CA ARG A 94 -12.85 5.77 -11.46
C ARG A 94 -11.37 5.94 -11.10
N ASN A 95 -10.75 4.90 -10.57
CA ASN A 95 -9.37 4.93 -10.13
C ASN A 95 -8.41 4.25 -11.11
N TRP A 96 -8.89 3.87 -12.31
CA TRP A 96 -8.13 3.02 -13.23
C TRP A 96 -6.78 3.63 -13.61
N ALA A 97 -6.72 4.91 -13.91
CA ALA A 97 -5.48 5.61 -14.23
C ALA A 97 -4.45 5.59 -13.07
N CYS A 98 -4.93 5.60 -11.81
CA CYS A 98 -4.07 5.51 -10.63
C CYS A 98 -3.68 4.06 -10.26
N ILE A 99 -4.32 3.06 -10.90
CA ILE A 99 -4.04 1.63 -10.70
C ILE A 99 -3.11 1.11 -11.82
N THR A 100 -3.30 1.60 -13.05
CA THR A 100 -2.59 1.09 -14.24
C THR A 100 -1.06 1.08 -14.09
N PRO A 101 -0.39 2.10 -13.49
CA PRO A 101 1.05 2.09 -13.29
C PRO A 101 1.56 0.87 -12.52
N PHE A 102 0.73 0.30 -11.63
CA PHE A 102 1.04 -0.92 -10.89
C PHE A 102 1.45 -2.10 -11.81
N PHE A 103 0.88 -2.19 -13.01
CA PHE A 103 1.16 -3.28 -13.94
C PHE A 103 2.50 -3.14 -14.66
N ASN A 104 3.14 -1.98 -14.59
CA ASN A 104 4.47 -1.76 -15.14
C ASN A 104 5.57 -2.36 -14.27
N TYR A 105 5.25 -2.69 -13.00
CA TYR A 105 6.23 -3.28 -12.10
C TYR A 105 6.32 -4.81 -12.24
N PRO A 106 7.52 -5.39 -12.05
CA PRO A 106 7.70 -6.82 -11.89
C PRO A 106 6.89 -7.37 -10.72
N LEU A 107 6.56 -8.68 -10.79
CA LEU A 107 5.70 -9.32 -9.79
C LEU A 107 6.20 -9.18 -8.36
N ASP A 108 7.51 -9.15 -8.15
CA ASP A 108 8.11 -9.06 -6.81
C ASP A 108 7.91 -7.67 -6.20
N ILE A 109 8.06 -6.61 -7.01
CA ILE A 109 7.69 -5.24 -6.58
C ILE A 109 6.19 -5.18 -6.30
N ARG A 110 5.34 -5.72 -7.18
CA ARG A 110 3.88 -5.74 -6.95
C ARG A 110 3.53 -6.47 -5.65
N ARG A 111 4.19 -7.59 -5.36
CA ARG A 111 4.00 -8.30 -4.08
C ARG A 111 4.39 -7.43 -2.89
N ALA A 112 5.54 -6.77 -2.93
CA ALA A 112 5.95 -5.84 -1.89
C ALA A 112 4.90 -4.72 -1.69
N ILE A 113 4.34 -4.16 -2.76
CA ILE A 113 3.31 -3.12 -2.74
C ILE A 113 2.02 -3.59 -2.02
N TYR A 114 1.48 -4.78 -2.34
CA TYR A 114 0.20 -5.21 -1.77
C TYR A 114 0.32 -6.11 -0.54
N THR A 115 1.52 -6.52 -0.14
CA THR A 115 1.75 -7.27 1.10
C THR A 115 2.17 -6.39 2.29
N THR A 116 2.30 -5.09 2.11
CA THR A 116 2.74 -4.15 3.15
C THR A 116 1.68 -3.95 4.24
N ASN A 117 1.36 -5.03 4.94
CA ASN A 117 0.54 -4.97 6.17
C ASN A 117 1.29 -4.36 7.36
N SER A 118 2.55 -4.00 7.23
CA SER A 118 3.38 -3.49 8.33
C SER A 118 2.84 -2.17 8.89
N VAL A 119 2.51 -1.20 8.03
CA VAL A 119 1.95 0.10 8.45
C VAL A 119 0.57 -0.08 9.08
N GLU A 120 -0.29 -0.92 8.51
CA GLU A 120 -1.62 -1.21 9.05
C GLU A 120 -1.53 -1.96 10.39
N SER A 121 -0.62 -2.92 10.51
CA SER A 121 -0.36 -3.65 11.75
C SER A 121 0.14 -2.72 12.84
N LEU A 122 1.06 -1.81 12.50
CA LEU A 122 1.56 -0.78 13.40
C LEU A 122 0.41 0.14 13.85
N ASN A 123 -0.35 0.69 12.91
CA ASN A 123 -1.48 1.56 13.21
C ASN A 123 -2.53 0.86 14.10
N ARG A 124 -2.79 -0.42 13.86
CA ARG A 124 -3.68 -1.22 14.71
C ARG A 124 -3.16 -1.33 16.14
N SER A 125 -1.86 -1.57 16.30
CA SER A 125 -1.20 -1.67 17.61
C SER A 125 -1.24 -0.34 18.34
N LEU A 126 -0.96 0.77 17.66
CA LEU A 126 -1.04 2.12 18.23
C LEU A 126 -2.47 2.48 18.65
N ARG A 127 -3.45 2.23 17.77
CA ARG A 127 -4.87 2.47 18.10
C ARG A 127 -5.34 1.67 19.30
N LYS A 128 -4.90 0.43 19.46
CA LYS A 128 -5.21 -0.38 20.66
C LYS A 128 -4.72 0.29 21.92
N ILE A 129 -3.47 0.77 21.92
CA ILE A 129 -2.85 1.43 23.08
C ILE A 129 -3.58 2.75 23.41
N ILE A 130 -3.87 3.57 22.39
CA ILE A 130 -4.59 4.83 22.55
C ILE A 130 -5.99 4.58 23.14
N LYS A 131 -6.72 3.62 22.57
CA LYS A 131 -8.09 3.27 23.02
C LYS A 131 -8.12 2.77 24.46
N THR A 132 -7.14 1.97 24.87
CA THR A 132 -7.05 1.43 26.22
C THR A 132 -6.79 2.54 27.26
N ARG A 133 -6.10 3.62 26.86
CA ARG A 133 -5.81 4.74 27.77
C ARG A 133 -6.99 5.71 27.93
N GLY A 134 -7.90 5.78 26.96
CA GLY A 134 -9.08 6.63 26.97
C GLY A 134 -8.81 8.10 26.65
N GLY A 135 -7.94 8.79 27.40
CA GLY A 135 -7.61 10.20 27.19
C GLY A 135 -6.17 10.56 27.58
N PHE A 136 -5.73 11.73 27.18
CA PHE A 136 -4.42 12.28 27.50
C PHE A 136 -4.57 13.64 28.19
N PRO A 137 -3.85 13.91 29.29
CA PRO A 137 -3.94 15.18 30.01
C PRO A 137 -3.36 16.35 29.15
N HIS A 138 -2.38 16.07 28.31
CA HIS A 138 -1.74 17.03 27.41
C HIS A 138 -1.04 16.32 26.24
N GLN A 139 -0.68 17.08 25.21
CA GLN A 139 -0.10 16.58 23.95
C GLN A 139 1.21 15.79 24.18
N GLU A 140 2.07 16.26 25.06
CA GLU A 140 3.36 15.60 25.35
C GLU A 140 3.18 14.19 25.91
N ALA A 141 2.17 13.99 26.77
CA ALA A 141 1.83 12.66 27.29
C ALA A 141 1.42 11.70 26.16
N ALA A 142 0.66 12.19 25.17
CA ALA A 142 0.31 11.43 23.98
C ALA A 142 1.54 11.06 23.15
N LEU A 143 2.41 12.04 22.86
CA LEU A 143 3.64 11.83 22.10
C LEU A 143 4.59 10.85 22.79
N LYS A 144 4.77 10.97 24.10
CA LYS A 144 5.61 10.05 24.91
C LYS A 144 5.09 8.61 24.83
N LEU A 145 3.77 8.41 24.97
CA LEU A 145 3.18 7.07 24.88
C LEU A 145 3.34 6.48 23.49
N LEU A 146 3.08 7.26 22.43
CA LEU A 146 3.25 6.84 21.05
C LEU A 146 4.71 6.48 20.76
N PHE A 147 5.67 7.29 21.23
CA PHE A 147 7.10 7.01 21.08
C PHE A 147 7.49 5.68 21.74
N LEU A 148 7.05 5.44 22.98
CA LEU A 148 7.32 4.18 23.68
C LEU A 148 6.68 2.98 22.96
N ALA A 149 5.46 3.15 22.47
CA ALA A 149 4.76 2.13 21.70
C ALA A 149 5.49 1.80 20.37
N LEU A 150 5.98 2.82 19.66
CA LEU A 150 6.78 2.65 18.46
C LEU A 150 8.11 1.93 18.74
N ARG A 151 8.82 2.31 19.81
CA ARG A 151 10.05 1.61 20.24
C ARG A 151 9.78 0.14 20.53
N GLN A 152 8.68 -0.16 21.22
CA GLN A 152 8.31 -1.55 21.50
C GLN A 152 7.92 -2.33 20.24
N ALA A 153 7.24 -1.70 19.29
CA ALA A 153 6.92 -2.31 18.00
C ALA A 153 8.19 -2.58 17.18
N ALA A 154 9.14 -1.64 17.17
CA ALA A 154 10.40 -1.77 16.43
C ALA A 154 11.23 -2.98 16.88
N LYS A 155 11.20 -3.34 18.17
CA LYS A 155 11.89 -4.54 18.69
C LYS A 155 11.38 -5.84 18.06
N LYS A 156 10.16 -5.86 17.53
CA LYS A 156 9.56 -7.03 16.87
C LYS A 156 9.87 -7.10 15.36
N TRP A 157 10.43 -6.05 14.79
CA TRP A 157 10.78 -5.99 13.37
C TRP A 157 12.20 -6.52 13.14
N THR A 158 12.38 -7.80 13.38
CA THR A 158 13.67 -8.48 13.28
C THR A 158 13.91 -9.14 11.93
N MET A 159 12.84 -9.32 11.13
CA MET A 159 12.93 -9.97 9.84
C MET A 159 12.59 -9.01 8.70
N PRO A 160 13.30 -9.08 7.57
CA PRO A 160 12.94 -8.32 6.38
C PRO A 160 11.57 -8.74 5.83
N ILE A 161 10.94 -7.86 5.05
CA ILE A 161 9.73 -8.19 4.30
C ILE A 161 10.05 -9.33 3.33
N VAL A 162 9.14 -10.31 3.26
CA VAL A 162 9.25 -11.43 2.30
C VAL A 162 9.34 -10.87 0.87
N HIS A 163 10.24 -11.40 0.06
CA HIS A 163 10.57 -10.94 -1.30
C HIS A 163 11.18 -9.53 -1.37
N TRP A 164 11.69 -8.98 -0.24
CA TRP A 164 12.30 -7.66 -0.27
C TRP A 164 13.61 -7.62 -1.05
N ARG A 165 14.42 -8.68 -1.00
CA ARG A 165 15.67 -8.78 -1.77
C ARG A 165 15.41 -8.72 -3.27
N GLU A 166 14.43 -9.48 -3.75
CA GLU A 166 14.03 -9.50 -5.15
C GLU A 166 13.51 -8.13 -5.59
N ALA A 167 12.69 -7.48 -4.75
CA ALA A 167 12.22 -6.12 -5.02
C ALA A 167 13.37 -5.10 -5.09
N LEU A 168 14.37 -5.19 -4.18
CA LEU A 168 15.55 -4.33 -4.21
C LEU A 168 16.38 -4.51 -5.49
N ASN A 169 16.57 -5.75 -5.95
CA ASN A 169 17.25 -6.01 -7.22
C ASN A 169 16.54 -5.34 -8.39
N HIS A 170 15.21 -5.43 -8.44
CA HIS A 170 14.43 -4.74 -9.47
C HIS A 170 14.50 -3.21 -9.34
N PHE A 171 14.51 -2.66 -8.12
CA PHE A 171 14.69 -1.22 -7.91
C PHE A 171 16.06 -0.74 -8.41
N THR A 172 17.10 -1.54 -8.22
CA THR A 172 18.44 -1.24 -8.74
C THR A 172 18.47 -1.20 -10.27
N ILE A 173 17.67 -2.05 -10.93
CA ILE A 173 17.55 -2.05 -12.39
C ILE A 173 16.71 -0.86 -12.89
N LEU A 174 15.59 -0.58 -12.23
CA LEU A 174 14.67 0.47 -12.65
C LEU A 174 15.17 1.89 -12.34
N TRP A 175 15.89 2.06 -11.23
CA TRP A 175 16.35 3.37 -10.74
C TRP A 175 17.79 3.31 -10.21
N PRO A 176 18.77 2.92 -11.05
CA PRO A 176 20.16 2.71 -10.61
C PRO A 176 20.77 3.97 -9.96
N GLU A 177 20.41 5.14 -10.48
CA GLU A 177 20.91 6.44 -10.01
C GLU A 177 20.30 6.89 -8.67
N ARG A 178 19.23 6.24 -8.23
CA ARG A 178 18.53 6.55 -6.97
C ARG A 178 18.86 5.58 -5.84
N MET A 179 19.47 4.45 -6.16
CA MET A 179 19.91 3.49 -5.16
C MET A 179 21.13 4.03 -4.42
N PRO A 180 21.18 3.91 -3.08
CA PRO A 180 22.39 4.24 -2.35
C PRO A 180 23.53 3.38 -2.90
N ALA A 181 24.70 4.01 -3.13
CA ALA A 181 25.89 3.24 -3.45
C ALA A 181 26.04 2.16 -2.39
N LEU A 182 26.16 0.90 -2.82
CA LEU A 182 26.49 -0.20 -1.93
C LEU A 182 27.87 0.13 -1.38
N GLU A 183 27.93 0.78 -0.22
CA GLU A 183 29.15 0.77 0.58
C GLU A 183 29.46 -0.70 0.77
N ARG A 184 30.56 -1.15 0.16
CA ARG A 184 31.09 -2.47 0.42
C ARG A 184 31.31 -2.52 1.93
N VAL A 185 30.45 -3.22 2.62
CA VAL A 185 30.68 -3.58 4.01
C VAL A 185 31.96 -4.42 3.93
N ALA A 186 33.08 -3.75 4.21
CA ALA A 186 34.32 -4.42 4.41
C ALA A 186 34.12 -5.43 5.53
N GLN A 187 34.42 -6.67 5.22
CA GLN A 187 34.37 -7.82 6.12
C GLN A 187 35.22 -7.58 7.37
#